data_3dc5ed0b0c9d678fd81c7ea40092b992
#
_entry.id   3dc5ed0b0c9d678fd81c7ea40092b992
#
_cell.length_a   1.000
_cell.length_b   1.000
_cell.length_c   1.000
_cell.angle_alpha   90.00
_cell.angle_beta   90.00
_cell.angle_gamma   90.00
#
_symmetry.space_group_name_H-M   'P 1'
#
loop_
_entity.id
_entity.type
_entity.pdbx_description
1 polymer ?
#
loop_
_entity_poly.entity_id
_entity_poly.type
_entity_poly.pdbx_seq_one_letter_code
_entity_poly.pdbx_strand_id
1 'polypeptide(L)'
;VTPTTSSAPSSAGTRSWPVVAAAAVCAVAAVLAVVSAVFWFLAFRESSAAATRDDALAGARQAAINLNSVDANDLDKTFADIESSITGDELTSGLNDTRDQFREQFADTGVVTTASVQHAALVGFSADEGTAQSLIVLTTDTTKPSGNERFQSTLRLELQDVDGTWKATRIQPIGERIPLQLPQSATTDPAAPADPAAPADPAAPADPAAPTDPAAPADPAAPSGGQ
;
A
#
# COMPACT_ATOMS: atom_id res chain seq x y z
N VAL A 1 -0.75 74.41 82.85
CA VAL A 1 -0.29 74.06 81.53
C VAL A 1 -0.35 72.56 81.41
N THR A 2 -1.40 72.05 80.81
CA THR A 2 -1.60 70.64 80.55
C THR A 2 -1.26 70.32 79.08
N PRO A 3 -0.42 69.36 78.76
CA PRO A 3 -0.20 68.93 77.38
C PRO A 3 -1.30 67.95 76.96
N THR A 4 -1.92 68.24 75.87
CA THR A 4 -2.89 67.40 75.17
C THR A 4 -2.17 66.29 74.35
N THR A 5 -2.36 65.09 74.74
CA THR A 5 -1.85 63.94 74.03
C THR A 5 -2.79 63.63 72.88
N SER A 6 -2.34 63.86 71.66
CA SER A 6 -3.03 63.53 70.43
C SER A 6 -2.70 62.06 70.07
N SER A 7 -3.70 61.16 70.21
CA SER A 7 -3.63 59.80 69.78
C SER A 7 -3.90 59.72 68.29
N ALA A 8 -2.95 59.31 67.49
CA ALA A 8 -3.12 59.00 66.07
C ALA A 8 -3.97 57.72 65.90
N PRO A 9 -4.92 57.68 64.99
CA PRO A 9 -5.66 56.46 64.70
C PRO A 9 -4.79 55.51 63.94
N SER A 10 -4.58 54.27 64.45
CA SER A 10 -4.03 53.15 63.76
C SER A 10 -4.98 52.78 62.55
N SER A 11 -4.55 53.07 61.36
CA SER A 11 -5.22 52.54 60.18
C SER A 11 -5.02 51.05 60.11
N ALA A 12 -5.94 50.26 60.69
CA ALA A 12 -6.06 48.84 60.44
C ALA A 12 -6.36 48.67 58.94
N GLY A 13 -5.35 48.12 58.21
CA GLY A 13 -5.48 47.84 56.80
C GLY A 13 -6.64 46.88 56.56
N THR A 14 -7.75 47.44 56.07
CA THR A 14 -8.83 46.66 55.49
C THR A 14 -8.26 45.92 54.26
N ARG A 15 -7.83 44.68 54.50
CA ARG A 15 -7.42 43.77 53.44
C ARG A 15 -8.65 43.60 52.55
N SER A 16 -8.64 44.32 51.44
CA SER A 16 -9.80 44.42 50.59
C SER A 16 -10.07 43.05 49.96
N TRP A 17 -11.07 42.37 50.54
CA TRP A 17 -11.59 41.08 49.98
C TRP A 17 -11.67 41.08 48.46
N PRO A 18 -12.11 42.15 47.77
CA PRO A 18 -12.16 42.17 46.31
C PRO A 18 -10.79 41.97 45.61
N VAL A 19 -9.69 42.45 46.21
CA VAL A 19 -8.34 42.30 45.66
C VAL A 19 -7.87 40.85 45.81
N VAL A 20 -8.15 40.19 46.91
CA VAL A 20 -7.83 38.76 47.13
C VAL A 20 -8.67 37.88 46.20
N ALA A 21 -9.96 38.17 46.03
CA ALA A 21 -10.85 37.50 45.13
C ALA A 21 -10.39 37.67 43.63
N ALA A 22 -10.03 38.89 43.27
CA ALA A 22 -9.50 39.14 41.91
C ALA A 22 -8.18 38.41 41.66
N ALA A 23 -7.26 38.35 42.62
CA ALA A 23 -6.01 37.61 42.50
C ALA A 23 -6.24 36.11 42.36
N ALA A 24 -7.21 35.53 43.11
CA ALA A 24 -7.58 34.14 42.99
C ALA A 24 -8.19 33.81 41.64
N VAL A 25 -9.07 34.64 41.09
CA VAL A 25 -9.61 34.49 39.74
C VAL A 25 -8.53 34.57 38.66
N CYS A 26 -7.60 35.52 38.77
CA CYS A 26 -6.45 35.60 37.85
C CYS A 26 -5.55 34.36 37.92
N ALA A 27 -5.30 33.80 39.11
CA ALA A 27 -4.52 32.59 39.30
C ALA A 27 -5.19 31.35 38.62
N VAL A 28 -6.51 31.20 38.84
CA VAL A 28 -7.30 30.12 38.20
C VAL A 28 -7.32 30.29 36.68
N ALA A 29 -7.52 31.52 36.17
CA ALA A 29 -7.48 31.79 34.74
C ALA A 29 -6.11 31.50 34.13
N ALA A 30 -5.02 31.83 34.83
CA ALA A 30 -3.65 31.51 34.39
C ALA A 30 -3.41 29.99 34.32
N VAL A 31 -3.86 29.23 35.34
CA VAL A 31 -3.76 27.75 35.32
C VAL A 31 -4.56 27.16 34.17
N LEU A 32 -5.80 27.62 33.96
CA LEU A 32 -6.62 27.15 32.83
C LEU A 32 -5.99 27.48 31.48
N ALA A 33 -5.37 28.67 31.33
CA ALA A 33 -4.68 29.04 30.12
C ALA A 33 -3.46 28.13 29.84
N VAL A 34 -2.66 27.82 30.86
CA VAL A 34 -1.52 26.88 30.73
C VAL A 34 -1.99 25.48 30.38
N VAL A 35 -3.01 24.97 31.07
CA VAL A 35 -3.59 23.66 30.76
C VAL A 35 -4.12 23.61 29.33
N SER A 36 -4.86 24.64 28.91
CA SER A 36 -5.37 24.74 27.53
C SER A 36 -4.24 24.80 26.49
N ALA A 37 -3.18 25.55 26.78
CA ALA A 37 -2.01 25.64 25.88
C ALA A 37 -1.28 24.28 25.76
N VAL A 38 -1.15 23.54 26.86
CA VAL A 38 -0.56 22.19 26.85
C VAL A 38 -1.42 21.24 26.04
N PHE A 39 -2.74 21.22 26.28
CA PHE A 39 -3.67 20.39 25.50
C PHE A 39 -3.64 20.75 24.02
N TRP A 40 -3.60 22.03 23.67
CA TRP A 40 -3.54 22.47 22.29
C TRP A 40 -2.22 22.08 21.64
N PHE A 41 -1.10 22.19 22.36
CA PHE A 41 0.23 21.77 21.87
C PHE A 41 0.31 20.26 21.65
N LEU A 42 -0.26 19.44 22.56
CA LEU A 42 -0.30 17.98 22.38
C LEU A 42 -1.17 17.58 21.18
N ALA A 43 -2.37 18.19 21.06
CA ALA A 43 -3.25 17.95 19.91
C ALA A 43 -2.61 18.37 18.57
N PHE A 44 -1.87 19.47 18.57
CA PHE A 44 -1.14 19.92 17.38
C PHE A 44 -0.02 18.95 16.98
N ARG A 45 0.72 18.41 17.95
CA ARG A 45 1.75 17.38 17.66
C ARG A 45 1.14 16.09 17.11
N GLU A 46 0.01 15.68 17.64
CA GLU A 46 -0.70 14.48 17.17
C GLU A 46 -1.22 14.65 15.74
N SER A 47 -1.79 15.81 15.40
CA SER A 47 -2.22 16.13 14.05
C SER A 47 -1.06 16.22 13.04
N SER A 48 0.09 16.75 13.46
CA SER A 48 1.30 16.81 12.63
C SER A 48 1.84 15.40 12.31
N ALA A 49 1.89 14.52 13.31
CA ALA A 49 2.34 13.14 13.12
C ALA A 49 1.40 12.35 12.19
N ALA A 50 0.09 12.58 12.29
CA ALA A 50 -0.89 11.98 11.38
C ALA A 50 -0.69 12.47 9.94
N ALA A 51 -0.52 13.78 9.74
CA ALA A 51 -0.25 14.37 8.42
C ALA A 51 1.03 13.80 7.81
N THR A 52 2.12 13.72 8.57
CA THR A 52 3.39 13.15 8.08
C THR A 52 3.24 11.67 7.68
N ARG A 53 2.41 10.89 8.39
CA ARG A 53 2.11 9.50 7.99
C ARG A 53 1.32 9.43 6.69
N ASP A 54 0.36 10.32 6.51
CA ASP A 54 -0.43 10.39 5.27
C ASP A 54 0.46 10.80 4.10
N ASP A 55 1.39 11.74 4.30
CA ASP A 55 2.38 12.15 3.31
C ASP A 55 3.33 10.99 2.95
N ALA A 56 3.81 10.23 3.94
CA ALA A 56 4.64 9.05 3.71
C ALA A 56 3.88 7.99 2.90
N LEU A 57 2.60 7.76 3.20
CA LEU A 57 1.78 6.83 2.46
C LEU A 57 1.48 7.31 1.03
N ALA A 58 1.29 8.61 0.84
CA ALA A 58 1.12 9.21 -0.48
C ALA A 58 2.41 9.08 -1.32
N GLY A 59 3.57 9.38 -0.72
CA GLY A 59 4.89 9.18 -1.34
C GLY A 59 5.13 7.73 -1.74
N ALA A 60 4.78 6.78 -0.85
CA ALA A 60 4.88 5.35 -1.13
C ALA A 60 4.04 4.93 -2.34
N ARG A 61 2.79 5.42 -2.44
CA ARG A 61 1.91 5.14 -3.59
C ARG A 61 2.49 5.71 -4.87
N GLN A 62 2.95 6.96 -4.84
CA GLN A 62 3.53 7.61 -6.02
C GLN A 62 4.80 6.89 -6.48
N ALA A 63 5.71 6.56 -5.55
CA ALA A 63 6.91 5.79 -5.87
C ALA A 63 6.57 4.42 -6.47
N ALA A 64 5.58 3.71 -5.93
CA ALA A 64 5.15 2.43 -6.48
C ALA A 64 4.60 2.56 -7.90
N ILE A 65 3.85 3.61 -8.20
CA ILE A 65 3.33 3.88 -9.55
C ILE A 65 4.49 4.18 -10.49
N ASN A 66 5.37 5.14 -10.14
CA ASN A 66 6.44 5.60 -11.01
C ASN A 66 7.46 4.49 -11.30
N LEU A 67 7.79 3.67 -10.29
CA LEU A 67 8.72 2.54 -10.44
C LEU A 67 8.17 1.36 -11.26
N ASN A 68 6.85 1.27 -11.43
CA ASN A 68 6.20 0.18 -12.16
C ASN A 68 5.47 0.62 -13.43
N SER A 69 5.56 1.91 -13.79
CA SER A 69 5.01 2.45 -15.04
C SER A 69 6.13 2.74 -16.03
N VAL A 70 5.93 2.36 -17.28
CA VAL A 70 6.88 2.58 -18.39
C VAL A 70 6.12 3.00 -19.63
N ASP A 71 6.52 4.07 -20.25
CA ASP A 71 6.06 4.46 -21.58
C ASP A 71 7.25 4.43 -22.56
N ALA A 72 7.25 3.43 -23.44
CA ALA A 72 8.31 3.31 -24.46
C ALA A 72 8.31 4.46 -25.48
N ASN A 73 7.20 5.21 -25.59
CA ASN A 73 7.12 6.37 -26.47
C ASN A 73 7.70 7.64 -25.82
N ASP A 74 7.86 7.64 -24.47
CA ASP A 74 8.44 8.76 -23.71
C ASP A 74 9.30 8.24 -22.55
N LEU A 75 10.44 7.66 -22.91
CA LEU A 75 11.38 7.10 -21.92
C LEU A 75 12.04 8.19 -21.07
N ASP A 76 12.21 9.40 -21.60
CA ASP A 76 12.80 10.48 -20.82
C ASP A 76 11.88 10.91 -19.67
N LYS A 77 10.57 11.00 -19.94
CA LYS A 77 9.57 11.22 -18.89
C LYS A 77 9.54 10.05 -17.90
N THR A 78 9.57 8.82 -18.38
CA THR A 78 9.61 7.63 -17.53
C THR A 78 10.80 7.69 -16.56
N PHE A 79 11.99 7.99 -17.03
CA PHE A 79 13.17 8.13 -16.16
C PHE A 79 13.05 9.29 -15.18
N ALA A 80 12.55 10.46 -15.63
CA ALA A 80 12.33 11.60 -14.74
C ALA A 80 11.34 11.28 -13.61
N ASP A 81 10.26 10.58 -13.91
CA ASP A 81 9.26 10.15 -12.92
C ASP A 81 9.88 9.17 -11.90
N ILE A 82 10.71 8.22 -12.37
CA ILE A 82 11.44 7.30 -11.48
C ILE A 82 12.42 8.08 -10.59
N GLU A 83 13.28 8.92 -11.17
CA GLU A 83 14.27 9.73 -10.42
C GLU A 83 13.63 10.62 -9.35
N SER A 84 12.45 11.18 -9.65
CA SER A 84 11.71 12.00 -8.69
C SER A 84 11.27 11.22 -7.45
N SER A 85 11.10 9.90 -7.59
CA SER A 85 10.49 9.01 -6.60
C SER A 85 11.49 8.16 -5.82
N ILE A 86 12.77 8.17 -6.20
CA ILE A 86 13.82 7.37 -5.56
C ILE A 86 14.86 8.26 -4.88
N THR A 87 15.59 7.67 -3.94
CA THR A 87 16.76 8.26 -3.29
C THR A 87 17.70 7.14 -2.81
N GLY A 88 18.90 7.53 -2.38
CA GLY A 88 19.92 6.58 -1.92
C GLY A 88 20.71 5.95 -3.07
N ASP A 89 21.95 5.56 -2.75
CA ASP A 89 22.92 5.10 -3.75
C ASP A 89 22.49 3.82 -4.46
N GLU A 90 21.78 2.91 -3.76
CA GLU A 90 21.36 1.62 -4.32
C GLU A 90 20.41 1.78 -5.53
N LEU A 91 19.33 2.57 -5.37
CA LEU A 91 18.37 2.76 -6.46
C LEU A 91 18.85 3.74 -7.51
N THR A 92 19.57 4.80 -7.11
CA THR A 92 20.05 5.83 -8.03
C THR A 92 21.15 5.29 -8.94
N SER A 93 22.15 4.58 -8.41
CA SER A 93 23.19 3.95 -9.24
C SER A 93 22.61 2.83 -10.09
N GLY A 94 21.74 1.98 -9.54
CA GLY A 94 21.07 0.93 -10.32
C GLY A 94 20.29 1.46 -11.51
N LEU A 95 19.59 2.60 -11.35
CA LEU A 95 18.87 3.26 -12.44
C LEU A 95 19.86 3.78 -13.51
N ASN A 96 20.95 4.44 -13.08
CA ASN A 96 21.94 5.00 -14.00
C ASN A 96 22.68 3.90 -14.77
N ASP A 97 23.05 2.82 -14.10
CA ASP A 97 23.78 1.70 -14.71
C ASP A 97 22.94 0.94 -15.74
N THR A 98 21.62 0.94 -15.58
CA THR A 98 20.69 0.20 -16.46
C THR A 98 20.00 1.09 -17.48
N ARG A 99 20.12 2.42 -17.39
CA ARG A 99 19.37 3.40 -18.21
C ARG A 99 19.55 3.16 -19.72
N ASP A 100 20.79 3.01 -20.19
CA ASP A 100 21.07 2.86 -21.62
C ASP A 100 20.58 1.51 -22.14
N GLN A 101 20.77 0.44 -21.37
CA GLN A 101 20.26 -0.88 -21.70
C GLN A 101 18.72 -0.88 -21.74
N PHE A 102 18.08 -0.19 -20.80
CA PHE A 102 16.64 -0.05 -20.77
C PHE A 102 16.11 0.72 -21.99
N ARG A 103 16.77 1.82 -22.38
CA ARG A 103 16.45 2.55 -23.59
C ARG A 103 16.55 1.66 -24.84
N GLU A 104 17.64 0.93 -24.99
CA GLU A 104 17.84 0.01 -26.12
C GLU A 104 16.76 -1.07 -26.17
N GLN A 105 16.38 -1.62 -25.02
CA GLN A 105 15.38 -2.68 -24.93
C GLN A 105 13.95 -2.20 -25.23
N PHE A 106 13.60 -0.97 -24.85
CA PHE A 106 12.24 -0.45 -24.99
C PHE A 106 12.06 0.51 -26.17
N ALA A 107 13.13 1.01 -26.78
CA ALA A 107 13.02 1.89 -27.95
C ALA A 107 12.20 1.21 -29.06
N ASP A 108 11.29 1.95 -29.64
CA ASP A 108 10.44 1.54 -30.77
C ASP A 108 9.56 0.30 -30.53
N THR A 109 9.45 -0.17 -29.29
CA THR A 109 8.61 -1.34 -28.98
C THR A 109 7.12 -0.99 -28.89
N GLY A 110 6.79 0.27 -28.67
CA GLY A 110 5.41 0.73 -28.43
C GLY A 110 4.77 0.15 -27.15
N VAL A 111 5.58 -0.41 -26.24
CA VAL A 111 5.09 -0.96 -24.97
C VAL A 111 4.75 0.16 -24.01
N VAL A 112 3.53 0.12 -23.49
CA VAL A 112 3.10 1.02 -22.42
C VAL A 112 2.63 0.18 -21.23
N THR A 113 3.28 0.38 -20.08
CA THR A 113 2.89 -0.23 -18.79
C THR A 113 2.40 0.85 -17.86
N THR A 114 1.19 0.72 -17.35
CA THR A 114 0.61 1.61 -16.37
C THR A 114 0.37 0.85 -15.06
N ALA A 115 0.90 1.37 -13.97
CA ALA A 115 0.67 0.82 -12.64
C ALA A 115 -0.46 1.56 -11.93
N SER A 116 -1.28 0.84 -11.19
CA SER A 116 -2.31 1.39 -10.31
C SER A 116 -2.29 0.69 -8.96
N VAL A 117 -2.26 1.49 -7.87
CA VAL A 117 -2.24 0.98 -6.50
C VAL A 117 -3.65 0.61 -6.08
N GLN A 118 -3.83 -0.65 -5.68
CA GLN A 118 -5.09 -1.19 -5.16
C GLN A 118 -5.18 -0.99 -3.64
N HIS A 119 -4.10 -1.36 -2.94
CA HIS A 119 -4.00 -1.23 -1.50
C HIS A 119 -2.60 -0.74 -1.12
N ALA A 120 -2.52 0.11 -0.10
CA ALA A 120 -1.28 0.57 0.47
C ALA A 120 -1.43 0.76 1.98
N ALA A 121 -0.46 0.28 2.74
CA ALA A 121 -0.40 0.43 4.18
C ALA A 121 1.03 0.69 4.63
N LEU A 122 1.22 1.54 5.64
CA LEU A 122 2.49 1.66 6.33
C LEU A 122 2.60 0.52 7.35
N VAL A 123 3.70 -0.22 7.31
CA VAL A 123 4.04 -1.30 8.24
C VAL A 123 5.13 -0.89 9.23
N GLY A 124 5.82 0.21 8.97
CA GLY A 124 6.77 0.87 9.85
C GLY A 124 6.79 2.38 9.57
N PHE A 125 6.99 3.20 10.61
CA PHE A 125 7.06 4.65 10.48
C PHE A 125 7.82 5.24 11.67
N SER A 126 8.80 6.09 11.39
CA SER A 126 9.53 6.90 12.36
C SER A 126 9.61 8.34 11.84
N ALA A 127 8.85 9.24 12.46
CA ALA A 127 8.87 10.66 12.09
C ALA A 127 10.21 11.32 12.44
N ASP A 128 10.83 10.89 13.56
CA ASP A 128 12.09 11.47 14.04
C ASP A 128 13.29 11.09 13.15
N GLU A 129 13.24 9.89 12.56
CA GLU A 129 14.28 9.42 11.64
C GLU A 129 13.95 9.74 10.18
N GLY A 130 12.74 10.24 9.90
CA GLY A 130 12.27 10.49 8.54
C GLY A 130 12.21 9.20 7.71
N THR A 131 11.87 8.06 8.33
CA THR A 131 11.84 6.76 7.65
C THR A 131 10.47 6.12 7.71
N ALA A 132 10.11 5.39 6.66
CA ALA A 132 8.88 4.62 6.62
C ALA A 132 9.06 3.32 5.84
N GLN A 133 8.24 2.32 6.17
CA GLN A 133 8.10 1.10 5.40
C GLN A 133 6.64 0.92 5.00
N SER A 134 6.41 0.59 3.75
CA SER A 134 5.07 0.36 3.22
C SER A 134 4.94 -1.00 2.55
N LEU A 135 3.72 -1.54 2.61
CA LEU A 135 3.29 -2.69 1.84
C LEU A 135 2.26 -2.22 0.82
N ILE A 136 2.51 -2.50 -0.46
CA ILE A 136 1.68 -2.03 -1.56
C ILE A 136 1.26 -3.20 -2.43
N VAL A 137 -0.04 -3.29 -2.68
CA VAL A 137 -0.61 -4.16 -3.69
C VAL A 137 -0.98 -3.31 -4.89
N LEU A 138 -0.40 -3.60 -6.05
CA LEU A 138 -0.67 -2.86 -7.29
C LEU A 138 -1.01 -3.81 -8.43
N THR A 139 -1.71 -3.28 -9.42
CA THR A 139 -1.90 -3.90 -10.73
C THR A 139 -1.09 -3.15 -11.76
N THR A 140 -0.49 -3.90 -12.69
CA THR A 140 0.17 -3.35 -13.88
C THR A 140 -0.60 -3.80 -15.11
N ASP A 141 -1.02 -2.84 -15.91
CA ASP A 141 -1.64 -3.04 -17.21
C ASP A 141 -0.58 -2.74 -18.28
N THR A 142 -0.19 -3.75 -19.05
CA THR A 142 0.80 -3.61 -20.12
C THR A 142 0.13 -3.79 -21.46
N THR A 143 0.22 -2.77 -22.28
CA THR A 143 -0.23 -2.77 -23.68
C THR A 143 0.96 -3.00 -24.58
N LYS A 144 0.89 -4.01 -25.45
CA LYS A 144 1.92 -4.40 -26.43
C LYS A 144 1.27 -4.59 -27.80
N PRO A 145 2.02 -4.51 -28.90
CA PRO A 145 1.49 -4.90 -30.22
C PRO A 145 0.98 -6.35 -30.28
N SER A 146 1.52 -7.23 -29.42
CA SER A 146 1.14 -8.65 -29.31
C SER A 146 -0.08 -8.92 -28.43
N GLY A 147 -0.66 -7.90 -27.79
CA GLY A 147 -1.80 -8.03 -26.89
C GLY A 147 -1.58 -7.40 -25.51
N ASN A 148 -2.64 -7.32 -24.74
CA ASN A 148 -2.63 -6.70 -23.42
C ASN A 148 -2.42 -7.75 -22.33
N GLU A 149 -1.66 -7.40 -21.32
CA GLU A 149 -1.41 -8.21 -20.15
C GLU A 149 -1.75 -7.42 -18.88
N ARG A 150 -2.29 -8.11 -17.89
CA ARG A 150 -2.55 -7.52 -16.57
C ARG A 150 -2.02 -8.44 -15.48
N PHE A 151 -1.24 -7.87 -14.57
CA PHE A 151 -0.69 -8.59 -13.42
C PHE A 151 -0.98 -7.85 -12.12
N GLN A 152 -1.08 -8.61 -11.04
CA GLN A 152 -1.06 -8.09 -9.69
C GLN A 152 0.27 -8.42 -9.03
N SER A 153 0.84 -7.46 -8.30
CA SER A 153 2.09 -7.63 -7.56
C SER A 153 1.96 -7.03 -6.17
N THR A 154 2.69 -7.60 -5.23
CA THR A 154 2.84 -7.03 -3.88
C THR A 154 4.28 -6.60 -3.69
N LEU A 155 4.47 -5.36 -3.24
CA LEU A 155 5.78 -4.76 -3.04
C LEU A 155 5.93 -4.28 -1.59
N ARG A 156 7.12 -4.43 -1.04
CA ARG A 156 7.58 -3.69 0.13
C ARG A 156 8.47 -2.56 -0.35
N LEU A 157 8.19 -1.33 0.12
CA LEU A 157 9.04 -0.17 -0.11
C LEU A 157 9.58 0.34 1.22
N GLU A 158 10.87 0.65 1.25
CA GLU A 158 11.48 1.45 2.29
C GLU A 158 11.58 2.88 1.76
N LEU A 159 11.19 3.84 2.59
CA LEU A 159 11.13 5.24 2.21
C LEU A 159 11.92 6.10 3.19
N GLN A 160 12.41 7.21 2.68
CA GLN A 160 13.05 8.27 3.44
C GLN A 160 12.46 9.62 3.05
N ASP A 161 12.26 10.46 4.05
CA ASP A 161 11.93 11.87 3.85
C ASP A 161 13.17 12.65 3.37
N VAL A 162 13.05 13.28 2.23
CA VAL A 162 14.08 14.15 1.65
C VAL A 162 13.43 15.49 1.42
N ASP A 163 13.72 16.45 2.27
CA ASP A 163 13.21 17.82 2.21
C ASP A 163 11.66 17.90 2.13
N GLY A 164 10.97 17.09 2.93
CA GLY A 164 9.50 17.03 2.96
C GLY A 164 8.89 16.18 1.84
N THR A 165 9.70 15.48 1.06
CA THR A 165 9.25 14.56 0.01
C THR A 165 9.67 13.13 0.34
N TRP A 166 8.70 12.23 0.46
CA TRP A 166 8.96 10.83 0.75
C TRP A 166 9.36 10.08 -0.52
N LYS A 167 10.60 9.57 -0.53
CA LYS A 167 11.20 8.85 -1.65
C LYS A 167 11.59 7.43 -1.27
N ALA A 168 11.51 6.52 -2.23
CA ALA A 168 11.91 5.13 -2.04
C ALA A 168 13.44 5.00 -2.00
N THR A 169 13.95 4.29 -0.99
CA THR A 169 15.36 3.89 -0.86
C THR A 169 15.58 2.43 -1.26
N ARG A 170 14.52 1.62 -1.14
CA ARG A 170 14.56 0.20 -1.52
C ARG A 170 13.19 -0.27 -1.96
N ILE A 171 13.19 -1.19 -2.94
CA ILE A 171 12.00 -1.88 -3.41
C ILE A 171 12.24 -3.39 -3.37
N GLN A 172 11.30 -4.14 -2.79
CA GLN A 172 11.34 -5.60 -2.70
C GLN A 172 10.00 -6.19 -3.14
N PRO A 173 9.97 -7.02 -4.18
CA PRO A 173 8.77 -7.79 -4.50
C PRO A 173 8.51 -8.84 -3.41
N ILE A 174 7.23 -9.06 -3.07
CA ILE A 174 6.78 -10.07 -2.13
C ILE A 174 5.92 -11.08 -2.88
N GLY A 175 6.38 -12.32 -2.90
CA GLY A 175 5.71 -13.39 -3.64
C GLY A 175 5.85 -13.27 -5.15
N GLU A 176 5.05 -14.03 -5.86
CA GLU A 176 5.02 -14.06 -7.32
C GLU A 176 4.00 -13.05 -7.87
N ARG A 177 4.22 -12.61 -9.11
CA ARG A 177 3.25 -11.82 -9.85
C ARG A 177 2.09 -12.71 -10.28
N ILE A 178 0.87 -12.29 -9.99
CA ILE A 178 -0.35 -13.04 -10.29
C ILE A 178 -0.91 -12.53 -11.61
N PRO A 179 -1.00 -13.36 -12.67
CA PRO A 179 -1.62 -12.94 -13.91
C PRO A 179 -3.14 -12.80 -13.71
N LEU A 180 -3.66 -11.61 -13.98
CA LEU A 180 -5.10 -11.34 -13.99
C LEU A 180 -5.68 -11.44 -15.41
N GLN A 181 -4.84 -11.13 -16.41
CA GLN A 181 -5.16 -11.27 -17.83
C GLN A 181 -3.86 -11.56 -18.57
N LEU A 182 -3.84 -12.66 -19.31
CA LEU A 182 -2.77 -12.98 -20.26
C LEU A 182 -3.12 -12.44 -21.65
N PRO A 183 -2.14 -12.28 -22.56
CA PRO A 183 -2.43 -11.92 -23.93
C PRO A 183 -3.40 -12.94 -24.50
N GLN A 184 -4.53 -12.46 -24.97
CA GLN A 184 -5.38 -13.31 -25.80
C GLN A 184 -4.61 -13.50 -27.11
N SER A 185 -4.04 -14.69 -27.31
CA SER A 185 -3.62 -15.11 -28.63
C SER A 185 -4.76 -14.80 -29.58
N ALA A 186 -4.47 -14.07 -30.66
CA ALA A 186 -5.47 -13.66 -31.65
C ALA A 186 -6.40 -14.87 -31.86
N THR A 187 -7.65 -14.69 -31.50
CA THR A 187 -8.65 -15.75 -31.57
C THR A 187 -8.62 -16.24 -33.02
N THR A 188 -8.14 -17.43 -33.23
CA THR A 188 -8.47 -18.17 -34.45
C THR A 188 -9.97 -18.03 -34.59
N ASP A 189 -10.38 -17.40 -35.68
CA ASP A 189 -11.77 -17.20 -36.09
C ASP A 189 -12.65 -18.33 -35.54
N PRO A 190 -13.72 -18.05 -34.81
CA PRO A 190 -14.59 -19.12 -34.36
C PRO A 190 -14.98 -19.89 -35.59
N ALA A 191 -14.54 -21.14 -35.67
CA ALA A 191 -14.87 -22.05 -36.76
C ALA A 191 -16.34 -21.88 -37.08
N ALA A 192 -16.63 -21.61 -38.36
CA ALA A 192 -17.99 -21.48 -38.86
C ALA A 192 -18.85 -22.58 -38.21
N PRO A 193 -20.06 -22.26 -37.77
CA PRO A 193 -20.89 -23.25 -37.11
C PRO A 193 -20.98 -24.49 -38.02
N ALA A 194 -20.49 -25.63 -37.47
CA ALA A 194 -20.63 -26.90 -38.17
C ALA A 194 -22.09 -27.12 -38.54
N ASP A 195 -22.34 -27.37 -39.81
CA ASP A 195 -23.65 -27.74 -40.31
C ASP A 195 -24.26 -28.75 -39.33
N PRO A 196 -25.52 -28.59 -38.93
CA PRO A 196 -26.18 -29.56 -38.06
C PRO A 196 -26.19 -30.89 -38.75
N ALA A 197 -25.44 -31.85 -38.15
CA ALA A 197 -25.37 -33.24 -38.60
C ALA A 197 -26.80 -33.75 -38.79
N ALA A 198 -27.09 -34.33 -39.97
CA ALA A 198 -28.34 -34.97 -40.26
C ALA A 198 -28.74 -35.96 -39.14
N PRO A 199 -30.02 -36.05 -38.78
CA PRO A 199 -30.45 -36.96 -37.72
C PRO A 199 -30.08 -38.40 -38.05
N ALA A 200 -29.35 -39.03 -37.12
CA ALA A 200 -29.00 -40.42 -37.22
C ALA A 200 -30.27 -41.28 -37.16
N ASP A 201 -30.39 -42.24 -38.08
CA ASP A 201 -31.47 -43.22 -38.09
C ASP A 201 -31.56 -43.93 -36.73
N PRO A 202 -32.77 -44.21 -36.23
CA PRO A 202 -32.96 -44.93 -34.98
C PRO A 202 -32.42 -46.35 -35.10
N ALA A 203 -31.41 -46.68 -34.28
CA ALA A 203 -30.84 -48.02 -34.19
C ALA A 203 -31.93 -49.03 -33.78
N ALA A 204 -31.97 -50.17 -34.48
CA ALA A 204 -32.84 -51.29 -34.16
C ALA A 204 -32.63 -51.83 -32.73
N PRO A 205 -33.68 -52.32 -32.05
CA PRO A 205 -33.57 -52.78 -30.66
C PRO A 205 -32.66 -54.04 -30.57
N ALA A 206 -31.72 -53.96 -29.66
CA ALA A 206 -30.80 -55.10 -29.34
C ALA A 206 -31.58 -56.22 -28.64
N ASP A 207 -31.31 -57.46 -29.06
CA ASP A 207 -31.83 -58.67 -28.44
C ASP A 207 -31.40 -58.77 -26.95
N PRO A 208 -32.25 -59.30 -26.06
CA PRO A 208 -31.93 -59.50 -24.66
C PRO A 208 -30.86 -60.59 -24.46
N ALA A 209 -29.74 -60.21 -23.84
CA ALA A 209 -28.67 -61.18 -23.48
C ALA A 209 -29.14 -62.21 -22.47
N ALA A 210 -28.73 -63.44 -22.70
CA ALA A 210 -29.00 -64.60 -21.85
C ALA A 210 -28.34 -64.47 -20.45
N PRO A 211 -28.91 -65.05 -19.40
CA PRO A 211 -28.40 -64.95 -18.04
C PRO A 211 -27.07 -65.70 -17.87
N THR A 212 -26.08 -65.10 -17.30
CA THR A 212 -24.80 -65.65 -16.92
C THR A 212 -24.92 -66.38 -15.57
N ASP A 213 -24.40 -67.63 -15.52
CA ASP A 213 -24.31 -68.50 -14.34
C ASP A 213 -23.46 -67.85 -13.21
N PRO A 214 -23.81 -68.09 -11.94
CA PRO A 214 -23.05 -67.57 -10.80
C PRO A 214 -21.73 -68.31 -10.63
N ALA A 215 -20.61 -67.57 -10.54
CA ALA A 215 -19.28 -68.12 -10.28
C ALA A 215 -19.17 -68.69 -8.84
N ALA A 216 -18.50 -69.84 -8.72
CA ALA A 216 -18.24 -70.54 -7.47
C ALA A 216 -17.27 -69.78 -6.54
N PRO A 217 -17.35 -69.92 -5.21
CA PRO A 217 -16.54 -69.21 -4.25
C PRO A 217 -15.08 -69.70 -4.25
N ALA A 218 -14.14 -68.75 -4.20
CA ALA A 218 -12.70 -68.99 -4.10
C ALA A 218 -12.30 -69.39 -2.66
N ASP A 219 -11.45 -70.45 -2.57
CA ASP A 219 -10.83 -70.93 -1.34
C ASP A 219 -9.91 -69.95 -0.65
N PRO A 220 -9.85 -69.93 0.68
CA PRO A 220 -8.96 -69.02 1.42
C PRO A 220 -7.50 -69.50 1.39
N ALA A 221 -6.58 -68.64 0.98
CA ALA A 221 -5.16 -68.94 1.01
C ALA A 221 -4.61 -68.92 2.45
N ALA A 222 -3.80 -69.92 2.77
CA ALA A 222 -3.13 -70.16 4.04
C ALA A 222 -1.99 -69.11 4.29
N PRO A 223 -1.63 -68.81 5.56
CA PRO A 223 -0.56 -67.89 5.90
C PRO A 223 0.82 -68.55 5.79
N SER A 224 1.74 -67.98 5.05
CA SER A 224 3.16 -68.34 5.11
C SER A 224 3.88 -67.43 6.13
N GLY A 225 4.32 -68.12 7.20
CA GLY A 225 5.24 -67.54 8.16
C GLY A 225 6.66 -67.68 7.70
N GLY A 226 7.53 -66.89 8.34
CA GLY A 226 8.91 -67.32 8.56
C GLY A 226 10.02 -66.41 8.12
N GLN A 227 10.69 -65.88 9.12
CA GLN A 227 12.10 -65.45 9.32
C GLN A 227 12.54 -64.14 8.77
#